data_236ac877ec1732d1cf6466f5a5673cdd
#
_entry.id   236ac877ec1732d1cf6466f5a5673cdd
#
_cell.length_a   1.000
_cell.length_b   1.000
_cell.length_c   1.000
_cell.angle_alpha   90.00
_cell.angle_beta   90.00
_cell.angle_gamma   90.00
#
_symmetry.space_group_name_H-M   'P 1'
#
loop_
_entity.id
_entity.type
_entity.pdbx_description
1 polymer ?
#
loop_
_entity_poly.entity_id
_entity_poly.type
_entity_poly.pdbx_seq_one_letter_code
_entity_poly.pdbx_strand_id
1 'polypeptide(L)'
;MPTHSHGDPCKDKGEASDGSFNYHGPMKKKLGFAFACLWMAAPLVLAQATTPDSTAPAAPSGLAQDNAAQASAPLSALDSNLFYELLVGEITAQEGEPAVGFSLLLDAARKTSDVQLYQRATDIALQARSGDAALQAALAWKQDIPASRDANRYVLQILIALNRIADTLEPLKTEIRMAPDAERVAVLTAVPRAYVRASDRKLASSVVEAALADYLAHPATASAAWTTAGRMRLAAGDNAGALDAAKRGHAADLRAEGPAIVALELMDPKMPEAEALVQKYLDDRDSSSKALPEIRLAYARTLLDAQRYAEATAQLQIVTRDKPDYPEGWLILGSLQLQENQLALAQASLERYIALAQQTPQNQANPGLAQAYLSLSQLAEKRKDYAAAESWLGNIENSADLAQAQTRRASILASQGKLEEGRSLIRQLPERTPEEARLKLNAEVGLLREFKQYRQAYDVLAQALVKTPDDTDLLYEQSMLAEKLGVLDEMERLLRRVIQLKPDYHHAYNALGYSLADRNIRLPEARELIRKAVEFAPADPFIKDSLGWVEFRLGNKLEAARIFEAAYKARPDAEIAAHYGEVLWSLDQRDRAVAIWKEGKLINPDNETLLETLKRFKIKP
;
A
#
# COMPACT_ATOMS: atom_id res chain seq x y z
N MET A 1 -46.62 -31.80 -49.65
CA MET A 1 -45.82 -31.92 -50.87
C MET A 1 -45.59 -30.54 -51.42
N PRO A 2 -44.45 -30.34 -52.03
CA PRO A 2 -43.21 -29.80 -51.47
C PRO A 2 -42.87 -28.48 -52.15
N THR A 3 -41.91 -27.73 -51.63
CA THR A 3 -40.64 -27.51 -52.38
C THR A 3 -39.63 -26.75 -51.52
N HIS A 4 -38.45 -27.28 -51.55
CA HIS A 4 -37.18 -26.74 -51.05
C HIS A 4 -36.83 -25.41 -51.67
N SER A 5 -36.13 -24.55 -50.88
CA SER A 5 -35.00 -23.82 -51.45
C SER A 5 -33.99 -23.51 -50.33
N HIS A 6 -32.77 -23.94 -50.60
CA HIS A 6 -31.52 -23.69 -49.89
C HIS A 6 -31.14 -22.21 -49.97
N GLY A 7 -30.52 -21.73 -48.93
CA GLY A 7 -29.78 -20.50 -48.94
C GLY A 7 -28.73 -20.53 -47.84
N ASP A 8 -27.49 -20.72 -48.24
CA ASP A 8 -26.28 -20.87 -47.45
C ASP A 8 -25.74 -19.54 -46.92
N PRO A 9 -24.80 -19.54 -45.98
CA PRO A 9 -24.64 -18.55 -44.90
C PRO A 9 -23.69 -17.42 -45.30
N CYS A 10 -24.03 -16.23 -44.91
CA CYS A 10 -23.15 -15.08 -44.99
C CYS A 10 -22.31 -14.93 -43.72
N LYS A 11 -21.01 -14.89 -43.94
CA LYS A 11 -19.95 -14.62 -42.98
C LYS A 11 -20.19 -13.28 -42.33
N ASP A 12 -20.28 -13.28 -40.99
CA ASP A 12 -20.04 -12.07 -40.23
C ASP A 12 -18.82 -12.26 -39.33
N LYS A 13 -17.84 -11.42 -39.60
CA LYS A 13 -16.63 -11.28 -38.81
C LYS A 13 -16.97 -10.48 -37.57
N GLY A 14 -17.15 -11.14 -36.42
CA GLY A 14 -17.27 -10.49 -35.12
C GLY A 14 -15.91 -9.95 -34.69
N GLU A 15 -15.81 -8.65 -34.60
CA GLU A 15 -14.75 -7.96 -33.89
C GLU A 15 -14.86 -8.28 -32.39
N ALA A 16 -13.75 -8.77 -31.82
CA ALA A 16 -13.64 -9.02 -30.40
C ALA A 16 -13.58 -7.69 -29.65
N SER A 17 -14.67 -7.31 -29.00
CA SER A 17 -14.68 -6.21 -28.06
C SER A 17 -14.28 -6.72 -26.67
N ASP A 18 -13.29 -6.06 -26.08
CA ASP A 18 -12.72 -6.27 -24.76
C ASP A 18 -13.77 -5.89 -23.68
N GLY A 19 -14.65 -6.80 -23.36
CA GLY A 19 -15.62 -6.70 -22.27
C GLY A 19 -15.24 -7.61 -21.10
N SER A 20 -14.21 -7.22 -20.33
CA SER A 20 -13.90 -7.91 -19.08
C SER A 20 -14.96 -7.57 -18.02
N PHE A 21 -15.96 -8.41 -17.89
CA PHE A 21 -16.87 -8.39 -16.74
C PHE A 21 -16.13 -8.85 -15.49
N ASN A 22 -15.58 -7.90 -14.75
CA ASN A 22 -15.11 -8.10 -13.39
C ASN A 22 -16.30 -8.01 -12.43
N TYR A 23 -16.98 -9.12 -12.16
CA TYR A 23 -17.78 -9.29 -10.95
C TYR A 23 -16.88 -9.52 -9.71
N HIS A 24 -15.94 -8.65 -9.52
CA HIS A 24 -15.32 -8.39 -8.24
C HIS A 24 -15.87 -7.03 -7.81
N GLY A 25 -16.86 -7.06 -6.95
CA GLY A 25 -17.07 -5.94 -6.05
C GLY A 25 -15.69 -5.64 -5.45
N PRO A 26 -15.27 -4.38 -5.38
CA PRO A 26 -13.99 -4.08 -4.78
C PRO A 26 -14.05 -4.59 -3.35
N MET A 27 -13.43 -5.74 -3.04
CA MET A 27 -12.74 -5.78 -1.79
C MET A 27 -11.94 -4.49 -1.79
N LYS A 28 -12.41 -3.51 -1.01
CA LYS A 28 -11.55 -2.53 -0.40
C LYS A 28 -10.61 -3.31 0.54
N LYS A 29 -9.69 -4.10 0.01
CA LYS A 29 -8.35 -3.96 0.47
C LYS A 29 -8.12 -2.47 0.24
N LYS A 30 -8.23 -1.70 1.33
CA LYS A 30 -7.31 -0.65 1.54
C LYS A 30 -5.97 -1.34 1.24
N LEU A 31 -5.51 -1.27 0.00
CA LEU A 31 -4.12 -1.08 -0.23
C LEU A 31 -3.87 0.27 0.48
N GLY A 32 -3.79 0.16 1.82
CA GLY A 32 -2.82 0.93 2.50
C GLY A 32 -1.54 0.52 1.80
N PHE A 33 -1.20 1.21 0.73
CA PHE A 33 0.16 1.55 0.48
C PHE A 33 0.57 2.27 1.77
N ALA A 34 0.92 1.45 2.78
CA ALA A 34 1.86 1.89 3.75
C ALA A 34 2.93 2.53 2.85
N PHE A 35 3.08 3.83 2.98
CA PHE A 35 4.31 4.50 2.68
C PHE A 35 5.36 3.80 3.56
N ALA A 36 5.76 2.61 3.16
CA ALA A 36 7.09 2.15 3.37
C ALA A 36 7.89 3.09 2.48
N CYS A 37 8.12 4.32 3.03
CA CYS A 37 9.33 5.00 2.73
C CYS A 37 10.41 3.94 2.92
N LEU A 38 10.89 3.38 1.83
CA LEU A 38 12.16 2.69 1.76
C LEU A 38 13.23 3.76 2.03
N TRP A 39 13.24 4.26 3.26
CA TRP A 39 14.43 4.76 3.87
C TRP A 39 15.17 3.49 4.24
N MET A 40 16.13 3.13 3.39
CA MET A 40 17.15 2.18 3.75
C MET A 40 17.55 2.47 5.18
N ALA A 41 17.21 1.52 6.07
CA ALA A 41 17.90 1.38 7.32
C ALA A 41 19.35 1.06 6.93
N ALA A 42 20.17 2.09 6.88
CA ALA A 42 21.59 1.89 6.99
C ALA A 42 21.78 1.17 8.33
N PRO A 43 22.32 -0.06 8.35
CA PRO A 43 22.78 -0.63 9.60
C PRO A 43 23.77 0.37 10.17
N LEU A 44 23.62 0.72 11.45
CA LEU A 44 24.71 1.31 12.21
C LEU A 44 25.86 0.31 12.15
N VAL A 45 26.73 0.50 11.18
CA VAL A 45 28.04 -0.13 11.16
C VAL A 45 28.78 0.50 12.34
N LEU A 46 28.93 -0.28 13.40
CA LEU A 46 29.98 -0.06 14.39
C LEU A 46 31.30 0.05 13.60
N ALA A 47 31.82 1.25 13.50
CA ALA A 47 33.15 1.47 12.99
C ALA A 47 34.12 0.76 13.94
N GLN A 48 34.54 -0.43 13.59
CA GLN A 48 35.73 -1.04 14.16
C GLN A 48 36.91 -0.19 13.68
N ALA A 49 37.58 0.43 14.64
CA ALA A 49 38.84 1.13 14.41
C ALA A 49 39.87 0.11 13.86
N THR A 50 40.16 0.24 12.58
CA THR A 50 41.30 -0.46 11.98
C THR A 50 42.56 0.25 12.44
N THR A 51 43.40 -0.46 13.18
CA THR A 51 44.78 -0.09 13.47
C THR A 51 45.58 0.04 12.18
N PRO A 52 46.36 1.08 11.96
CA PRO A 52 47.25 1.14 10.81
C PRO A 52 48.48 0.25 11.05
N ASP A 53 48.74 -0.55 10.04
CA ASP A 53 49.88 -1.42 9.92
C ASP A 53 51.20 -0.60 9.89
N SER A 54 52.13 -0.91 10.81
CA SER A 54 53.41 -0.24 10.99
C SER A 54 54.45 -0.99 10.20
N THR A 55 54.87 -0.47 9.04
CA THR A 55 56.16 -0.81 8.44
C THR A 55 57.20 0.23 8.79
N ALA A 56 58.13 -0.14 9.64
CA ALA A 56 59.32 0.63 9.96
C ALA A 56 60.40 0.44 8.91
N PRO A 57 61.27 1.42 8.68
CA PRO A 57 62.65 1.15 8.38
C PRO A 57 63.60 1.64 9.50
N ALA A 58 64.73 0.90 9.60
CA ALA A 58 65.72 0.87 10.65
C ALA A 58 66.53 2.15 10.86
N ALA A 59 67.12 2.16 12.03
CA ALA A 59 67.89 3.16 12.76
C ALA A 59 69.10 3.79 12.04
N PRO A 60 69.68 4.88 12.65
CA PRO A 60 70.86 4.62 13.44
C PRO A 60 70.94 5.29 14.82
N SER A 61 71.71 4.65 15.64
CA SER A 61 72.18 4.94 16.97
C SER A 61 72.75 6.32 17.22
N GLY A 62 72.34 6.93 18.36
CA GLY A 62 72.99 8.11 18.94
C GLY A 62 72.62 8.22 20.41
N LEU A 63 73.57 7.93 21.30
CA LEU A 63 73.49 8.06 22.75
C LEU A 63 73.29 9.49 23.17
N ALA A 64 72.22 9.82 23.90
CA ALA A 64 72.15 10.92 24.82
C ALA A 64 71.28 10.51 26.01
N GLN A 65 71.87 10.35 27.15
CA GLN A 65 71.19 10.24 28.44
C GLN A 65 70.60 11.60 28.77
N ASP A 66 69.28 11.70 28.90
CA ASP A 66 68.65 12.76 29.64
C ASP A 66 67.60 12.13 30.59
N ASN A 67 67.78 12.39 31.88
CA ASN A 67 66.88 12.10 32.94
C ASN A 67 65.61 12.94 32.77
N ALA A 68 64.60 12.37 32.11
CA ALA A 68 63.25 12.88 32.19
C ALA A 68 62.43 12.00 33.15
N ALA A 69 61.88 12.60 34.16
CA ALA A 69 61.02 11.98 35.16
C ALA A 69 59.97 11.08 34.44
N GLN A 70 59.98 9.82 34.76
CA GLN A 70 58.88 8.91 34.44
C GLN A 70 57.61 9.44 35.07
N ALA A 71 56.78 10.11 34.28
CA ALA A 71 55.36 10.28 34.62
C ALA A 71 54.78 8.88 34.74
N SER A 72 54.56 8.41 35.96
CA SER A 72 53.88 7.15 36.21
C SER A 72 52.56 7.16 35.47
N ALA A 73 52.36 6.18 34.58
CA ALA A 73 51.03 5.94 33.99
C ALA A 73 50.01 5.92 35.15
N PRO A 74 48.83 6.56 34.97
CA PRO A 74 47.83 6.56 36.02
C PRO A 74 47.54 5.09 36.38
N LEU A 75 47.71 4.75 37.66
CA LEU A 75 47.39 3.42 38.17
C LEU A 75 45.91 3.18 37.85
N SER A 76 45.60 2.03 37.30
CA SER A 76 44.21 1.61 37.06
C SER A 76 43.42 1.74 38.38
N ALA A 77 42.21 2.32 38.31
CA ALA A 77 41.32 2.36 39.45
C ALA A 77 40.79 0.95 39.85
N LEU A 78 41.19 -0.08 39.11
CA LEU A 78 40.79 -1.44 39.32
C LEU A 78 41.52 -2.04 40.54
N ASP A 79 40.83 -2.10 41.66
CA ASP A 79 41.25 -2.85 42.85
C ASP A 79 40.67 -4.28 42.80
N SER A 80 41.09 -5.12 43.78
CA SER A 80 40.65 -6.51 43.83
C SER A 80 39.14 -6.69 44.01
N ASN A 81 38.48 -5.75 44.70
CA ASN A 81 37.05 -5.81 44.95
C ASN A 81 36.28 -5.44 43.67
N LEU A 82 36.70 -4.37 43.03
CA LEU A 82 36.10 -3.92 41.77
C LEU A 82 36.29 -4.98 40.66
N PHE A 83 37.49 -5.57 40.58
CA PHE A 83 37.74 -6.68 39.66
C PHE A 83 36.79 -7.85 39.91
N TYR A 84 36.58 -8.21 41.17
CA TYR A 84 35.67 -9.30 41.53
C TYR A 84 34.22 -8.95 41.15
N GLU A 85 33.75 -7.75 41.45
CA GLU A 85 32.38 -7.27 41.12
C GLU A 85 32.15 -7.31 39.61
N LEU A 86 33.11 -6.84 38.80
CA LEU A 86 33.03 -6.87 37.35
C LEU A 86 33.01 -8.31 36.80
N LEU A 87 33.93 -9.16 37.26
CA LEU A 87 34.02 -10.54 36.78
C LEU A 87 32.77 -11.35 37.14
N VAL A 88 32.34 -11.29 38.39
CA VAL A 88 31.12 -12.00 38.83
C VAL A 88 29.90 -11.41 38.19
N GLY A 89 29.81 -10.07 38.03
CA GLY A 89 28.72 -9.40 37.33
C GLY A 89 28.55 -9.86 35.89
N GLU A 90 29.65 -9.98 35.13
CA GLU A 90 29.59 -10.47 33.75
C GLU A 90 29.24 -11.96 33.66
N ILE A 91 29.82 -12.79 34.54
CA ILE A 91 29.54 -14.23 34.57
C ILE A 91 28.08 -14.49 34.87
N THR A 92 27.54 -13.88 35.93
CA THR A 92 26.14 -14.08 36.35
C THR A 92 25.15 -13.53 35.31
N ALA A 93 25.49 -12.43 34.64
CA ALA A 93 24.68 -11.92 33.52
C ALA A 93 24.59 -12.90 32.34
N GLN A 94 25.68 -13.65 32.07
CA GLN A 94 25.73 -14.65 30.98
C GLN A 94 25.13 -16.00 31.38
N GLU A 95 25.22 -16.39 32.65
CA GLU A 95 24.74 -17.68 33.16
C GLU A 95 23.23 -17.72 33.43
N GLY A 96 22.50 -16.64 33.14
CA GLY A 96 21.04 -16.58 33.24
C GLY A 96 20.50 -15.93 34.52
N GLU A 97 21.37 -15.30 35.30
CA GLU A 97 21.00 -14.48 36.47
C GLU A 97 21.23 -12.98 36.22
N PRO A 98 20.56 -12.37 35.20
CA PRO A 98 20.85 -11.01 34.77
C PRO A 98 20.57 -9.95 35.88
N ALA A 99 19.68 -10.24 36.81
CA ALA A 99 19.39 -9.33 37.92
C ALA A 99 20.57 -9.15 38.89
N VAL A 100 21.32 -10.24 39.17
CA VAL A 100 22.53 -10.20 40.00
C VAL A 100 23.66 -9.48 39.24
N GLY A 101 23.88 -9.84 37.96
CA GLY A 101 24.88 -9.18 37.13
C GLY A 101 24.63 -7.68 36.98
N PHE A 102 23.37 -7.29 36.77
CA PHE A 102 22.93 -5.90 36.77
C PHE A 102 23.30 -5.14 38.03
N SER A 103 22.98 -5.71 39.19
CA SER A 103 23.24 -5.04 40.49
C SER A 103 24.72 -4.81 40.72
N LEU A 104 25.55 -5.82 40.48
CA LEU A 104 27.01 -5.73 40.66
C LEU A 104 27.64 -4.70 39.71
N LEU A 105 27.25 -4.70 38.46
CA LEU A 105 27.79 -3.75 37.49
C LEU A 105 27.29 -2.34 37.70
N LEU A 106 26.05 -2.14 38.16
CA LEU A 106 25.55 -0.81 38.51
C LEU A 106 26.24 -0.26 39.74
N ASP A 107 26.55 -1.10 40.75
CA ASP A 107 27.28 -0.68 41.93
C ASP A 107 28.75 -0.34 41.62
N ALA A 108 29.38 -1.13 40.75
CA ALA A 108 30.70 -0.81 40.21
C ALA A 108 30.70 0.51 39.41
N ALA A 109 29.68 0.75 38.57
CA ALA A 109 29.52 1.99 37.85
C ALA A 109 29.41 3.20 38.74
N ARG A 110 28.63 3.12 39.84
CA ARG A 110 28.46 4.19 40.82
C ARG A 110 29.75 4.50 41.61
N LYS A 111 30.56 3.48 41.88
CA LYS A 111 31.83 3.65 42.60
C LYS A 111 32.90 4.33 41.73
N THR A 112 32.86 4.07 40.44
CA THR A 112 33.90 4.50 39.51
C THR A 112 33.50 5.69 38.65
N SER A 113 32.21 6.03 38.57
CA SER A 113 31.62 6.98 37.59
C SER A 113 32.00 6.64 36.15
N ASP A 114 32.17 5.34 35.86
CA ASP A 114 32.57 4.87 34.54
C ASP A 114 31.40 4.76 33.60
N VAL A 115 31.47 5.44 32.45
CA VAL A 115 30.44 5.47 31.38
C VAL A 115 30.14 4.08 30.84
N GLN A 116 31.17 3.25 30.63
CA GLN A 116 31.01 1.94 30.02
C GLN A 116 30.30 0.98 30.97
N LEU A 117 30.56 1.08 32.25
CA LEU A 117 29.87 0.27 33.27
C LEU A 117 28.40 0.64 33.42
N TYR A 118 28.05 1.94 33.39
CA TYR A 118 26.65 2.39 33.34
C TYR A 118 25.93 1.88 32.10
N GLN A 119 26.56 2.03 30.93
CA GLN A 119 26.01 1.51 29.68
C GLN A 119 25.79 -0.01 29.77
N ARG A 120 26.83 -0.75 30.23
CA ARG A 120 26.75 -2.21 30.34
C ARG A 120 25.64 -2.67 31.29
N ALA A 121 25.49 -2.05 32.46
CA ALA A 121 24.41 -2.36 33.38
C ALA A 121 23.03 -2.10 32.72
N THR A 122 22.88 -0.96 32.02
CA THR A 122 21.66 -0.63 31.32
C THR A 122 21.33 -1.67 30.23
N ASP A 123 22.33 -2.09 29.45
CA ASP A 123 22.14 -3.05 28.36
C ASP A 123 21.76 -4.44 28.88
N ILE A 124 22.33 -4.88 30.02
CA ILE A 124 21.95 -6.16 30.67
C ILE A 124 20.47 -6.10 31.09
N ALA A 125 20.03 -5.00 31.69
CA ALA A 125 18.64 -4.84 32.08
C ALA A 125 17.69 -4.83 30.87
N LEU A 126 18.07 -4.18 29.75
CA LEU A 126 17.32 -4.18 28.49
C LEU A 126 17.25 -5.59 27.86
N GLN A 127 18.37 -6.33 27.83
CA GLN A 127 18.41 -7.71 27.32
C GLN A 127 17.52 -8.64 28.17
N ALA A 128 17.50 -8.44 29.50
CA ALA A 128 16.63 -9.14 30.42
C ALA A 128 15.16 -8.68 30.37
N ARG A 129 14.82 -7.75 29.46
CA ARG A 129 13.48 -7.11 29.34
C ARG A 129 12.99 -6.48 30.64
N SER A 130 13.90 -6.05 31.51
CA SER A 130 13.58 -5.35 32.76
C SER A 130 13.67 -3.84 32.56
N GLY A 131 12.60 -3.26 31.99
CA GLY A 131 12.58 -1.84 31.61
C GLY A 131 12.77 -0.89 32.81
N ASP A 132 12.21 -1.21 33.96
CA ASP A 132 12.37 -0.38 35.16
C ASP A 132 13.81 -0.41 35.71
N ALA A 133 14.48 -1.57 35.73
CA ALA A 133 15.88 -1.68 36.07
C ALA A 133 16.77 -0.92 35.09
N ALA A 134 16.48 -1.02 33.79
CA ALA A 134 17.20 -0.26 32.75
C ALA A 134 17.03 1.26 32.97
N LEU A 135 15.82 1.70 33.29
CA LEU A 135 15.56 3.11 33.59
C LEU A 135 16.32 3.56 34.84
N GLN A 136 16.36 2.71 35.89
CA GLN A 136 17.11 3.00 37.13
C GLN A 136 18.60 3.21 36.83
N ALA A 137 19.22 2.34 36.03
CA ALA A 137 20.64 2.47 35.65
C ALA A 137 20.89 3.72 34.79
N ALA A 138 20.06 3.98 33.82
CA ALA A 138 20.17 5.15 32.95
C ALA A 138 19.98 6.47 33.74
N LEU A 139 19.06 6.52 34.69
CA LEU A 139 18.87 7.68 35.56
C LEU A 139 20.07 7.88 36.50
N ALA A 140 20.63 6.81 37.09
CA ALA A 140 21.83 6.88 37.89
C ALA A 140 23.01 7.41 37.07
N TRP A 141 23.19 6.90 35.85
CA TRP A 141 24.19 7.40 34.90
C TRP A 141 24.02 8.91 34.65
N LYS A 142 22.80 9.34 34.32
CA LYS A 142 22.50 10.75 34.05
C LYS A 142 22.72 11.63 35.27
N GLN A 143 22.46 11.13 36.46
CA GLN A 143 22.68 11.86 37.71
C GLN A 143 24.17 12.02 38.04
N ASP A 144 24.95 10.97 37.81
CA ASP A 144 26.38 10.95 38.11
C ASP A 144 27.19 11.71 37.07
N ILE A 145 26.79 11.60 35.79
CA ILE A 145 27.45 12.27 34.68
C ILE A 145 26.45 13.13 33.90
N PRO A 146 26.02 14.30 34.39
CA PRO A 146 24.95 15.12 33.82
C PRO A 146 25.27 15.64 32.40
N ALA A 147 26.57 15.71 32.03
CA ALA A 147 27.03 16.12 30.73
C ALA A 147 26.99 15.01 29.67
N SER A 148 26.66 13.77 30.08
CA SER A 148 26.56 12.65 29.14
C SER A 148 25.27 12.74 28.30
N ARG A 149 25.44 13.01 27.00
CA ARG A 149 24.32 12.97 26.04
C ARG A 149 23.77 11.55 25.89
N ASP A 150 24.65 10.54 25.95
CA ASP A 150 24.25 9.14 25.83
C ASP A 150 23.37 8.69 27.02
N ALA A 151 23.74 9.07 28.25
CA ALA A 151 22.90 8.82 29.42
C ALA A 151 21.49 9.40 29.24
N ASN A 152 21.40 10.65 28.77
CA ASN A 152 20.11 11.29 28.48
C ASN A 152 19.33 10.57 27.39
N ARG A 153 20.02 10.10 26.34
CA ARG A 153 19.41 9.36 25.23
C ARG A 153 18.84 8.02 25.69
N TYR A 154 19.58 7.27 26.52
CA TYR A 154 19.09 6.04 27.11
C TYR A 154 17.84 6.29 27.98
N VAL A 155 17.85 7.31 28.84
CA VAL A 155 16.67 7.68 29.64
C VAL A 155 15.47 7.96 28.74
N LEU A 156 15.64 8.79 27.70
CA LEU A 156 14.55 9.15 26.78
C LEU A 156 13.99 7.92 26.05
N GLN A 157 14.86 7.07 25.49
CA GLN A 157 14.45 5.86 24.77
C GLN A 157 13.71 4.86 25.65
N ILE A 158 14.20 4.65 26.87
CA ILE A 158 13.56 3.73 27.82
C ILE A 158 12.20 4.26 28.29
N LEU A 159 12.08 5.55 28.56
CA LEU A 159 10.79 6.16 28.93
C LEU A 159 9.76 6.02 27.82
N ILE A 160 10.16 6.23 26.55
CA ILE A 160 9.29 6.02 25.40
C ILE A 160 8.90 4.54 25.29
N ALA A 161 9.86 3.61 25.44
CA ALA A 161 9.60 2.18 25.37
C ALA A 161 8.65 1.69 26.48
N LEU A 162 8.74 2.26 27.68
CA LEU A 162 7.84 2.03 28.82
C LEU A 162 6.50 2.76 28.69
N ASN A 163 6.30 3.52 27.60
CA ASN A 163 5.13 4.37 27.38
C ASN A 163 4.89 5.42 28.49
N ARG A 164 5.95 5.84 29.17
CA ARG A 164 5.95 6.92 30.20
C ARG A 164 6.11 8.27 29.52
N ILE A 165 5.18 8.60 28.63
CA ILE A 165 5.30 9.72 27.69
C ILE A 165 5.40 11.08 28.41
N ALA A 166 4.66 11.28 29.52
CA ALA A 166 4.72 12.53 30.28
C ALA A 166 6.14 12.83 30.82
N ASP A 167 6.89 11.79 31.18
CA ASP A 167 8.22 11.92 31.78
C ASP A 167 9.31 12.22 30.75
N THR A 168 8.98 12.16 29.44
CA THR A 168 9.94 12.38 28.36
C THR A 168 10.23 13.85 28.09
N LEU A 169 9.45 14.79 28.60
CA LEU A 169 9.57 16.23 28.30
C LEU A 169 10.99 16.77 28.54
N GLU A 170 11.51 16.64 29.78
CA GLU A 170 12.81 17.17 30.13
C GLU A 170 13.98 16.41 29.46
N PRO A 171 13.95 15.05 29.38
CA PRO A 171 14.92 14.33 28.57
C PRO A 171 14.94 14.76 27.10
N LEU A 172 13.76 15.00 26.49
CA LEU A 172 13.68 15.44 25.10
C LEU A 172 14.24 16.86 24.91
N LYS A 173 13.87 17.82 25.76
CA LYS A 173 14.47 19.17 25.77
C LYS A 173 15.99 19.10 25.88
N THR A 174 16.47 18.25 26.78
CA THR A 174 17.90 18.06 26.99
C THR A 174 18.59 17.48 25.76
N GLU A 175 18.00 16.46 25.13
CA GLU A 175 18.54 15.86 23.89
C GLU A 175 18.69 16.89 22.76
N ILE A 176 17.64 17.72 22.55
CA ILE A 176 17.68 18.75 21.50
C ILE A 176 18.72 19.82 21.86
N ARG A 177 18.80 20.24 23.12
CA ARG A 177 19.75 21.27 23.57
C ARG A 177 21.21 20.80 23.49
N MET A 178 21.49 19.55 23.85
CA MET A 178 22.84 18.96 23.81
C MET A 178 23.29 18.60 22.41
N ALA A 179 22.39 18.58 21.44
CA ALA A 179 22.75 18.33 20.05
C ALA A 179 23.63 19.47 19.49
N PRO A 180 24.73 19.16 18.81
CA PRO A 180 25.50 20.16 18.07
C PRO A 180 24.61 20.91 17.08
N ASP A 181 24.91 22.18 16.83
CA ASP A 181 24.08 23.02 15.94
C ASP A 181 23.90 22.40 14.56
N ALA A 182 24.93 21.77 14.00
CA ALA A 182 24.89 21.07 12.72
C ALA A 182 23.95 19.84 12.70
N GLU A 183 23.75 19.19 13.86
CA GLU A 183 22.91 17.99 13.99
C GLU A 183 21.48 18.31 14.47
N ARG A 184 21.24 19.51 14.98
CA ARG A 184 20.00 19.87 15.67
C ARG A 184 18.76 19.69 14.80
N VAL A 185 18.83 20.07 13.52
CA VAL A 185 17.74 19.86 12.55
C VAL A 185 17.44 18.37 12.38
N ALA A 186 18.47 17.52 12.27
CA ALA A 186 18.30 16.08 12.16
C ALA A 186 17.67 15.47 13.42
N VAL A 187 18.09 15.93 14.61
CA VAL A 187 17.48 15.50 15.89
C VAL A 187 16.01 15.87 15.94
N LEU A 188 15.65 17.13 15.58
CA LEU A 188 14.26 17.58 15.56
C LEU A 188 13.40 16.72 14.62
N THR A 189 13.85 16.47 13.41
CA THR A 189 13.10 15.72 12.40
C THR A 189 12.97 14.23 12.71
N ALA A 190 13.86 13.68 13.55
CA ALA A 190 13.80 12.28 14.00
C ALA A 190 12.76 12.03 15.12
N VAL A 191 12.35 13.07 15.86
CA VAL A 191 11.44 12.94 17.02
C VAL A 191 10.14 12.19 16.70
N PRO A 192 9.38 12.47 15.62
CA PRO A 192 8.11 11.79 15.35
C PRO A 192 8.27 10.28 15.21
N ARG A 193 9.41 9.83 14.67
CA ARG A 193 9.71 8.40 14.51
C ARG A 193 9.90 7.70 15.86
N ALA A 194 10.49 8.37 16.83
CA ALA A 194 10.68 7.83 18.18
C ALA A 194 9.33 7.59 18.87
N TYR A 195 8.36 8.48 18.68
CA TYR A 195 7.05 8.42 19.33
C TYR A 195 5.98 7.64 18.56
N VAL A 196 6.31 6.99 17.45
CA VAL A 196 5.34 6.29 16.59
C VAL A 196 4.52 5.22 17.32
N ARG A 197 5.11 4.61 18.39
CA ARG A 197 4.49 3.57 19.21
C ARG A 197 3.80 4.09 20.48
N ALA A 198 3.79 5.40 20.71
CA ALA A 198 3.11 5.98 21.86
C ALA A 198 1.61 5.63 21.83
N SER A 199 1.09 5.11 22.94
CA SER A 199 -0.34 4.72 23.05
C SER A 199 -1.24 5.95 23.10
N ASP A 200 -0.84 7.01 23.81
CA ASP A 200 -1.51 8.31 23.82
C ASP A 200 -0.80 9.30 22.87
N ARG A 201 -1.28 9.35 21.64
CA ARG A 201 -0.72 10.23 20.60
C ARG A 201 -0.97 11.72 20.87
N LYS A 202 -2.06 12.05 21.56
CA LYS A 202 -2.37 13.44 21.92
C LYS A 202 -1.41 13.94 22.99
N LEU A 203 -1.18 13.14 24.03
CA LEU A 203 -0.17 13.44 25.04
C LEU A 203 1.22 13.53 24.42
N ALA A 204 1.59 12.62 23.53
CA ALA A 204 2.87 12.65 22.84
C ALA A 204 3.03 13.95 22.02
N SER A 205 1.99 14.39 21.29
CA SER A 205 2.01 15.66 20.56
C SER A 205 2.24 16.84 21.51
N SER A 206 1.50 16.93 22.61
CA SER A 206 1.63 18.04 23.55
C SER A 206 3.01 18.09 24.23
N VAL A 207 3.57 16.94 24.61
CA VAL A 207 4.91 16.85 25.20
C VAL A 207 5.99 17.27 24.20
N VAL A 208 5.91 16.77 22.98
CA VAL A 208 6.87 17.15 21.91
C VAL A 208 6.75 18.63 21.60
N GLU A 209 5.56 19.18 21.43
CA GLU A 209 5.37 20.61 21.16
C GLU A 209 5.94 21.50 22.29
N ALA A 210 5.76 21.10 23.55
CA ALA A 210 6.36 21.79 24.68
C ALA A 210 7.89 21.72 24.67
N ALA A 211 8.47 20.65 24.17
CA ALA A 211 9.92 20.52 24.01
C ALA A 211 10.47 21.35 22.84
N LEU A 212 9.65 21.62 21.82
CA LEU A 212 10.03 22.38 20.62
C LEU A 212 9.91 23.90 20.81
N ALA A 213 9.29 24.39 21.88
CA ALA A 213 8.90 25.79 22.06
C ALA A 213 10.01 26.80 21.72
N ASP A 214 11.22 26.56 22.20
CA ASP A 214 12.39 27.44 21.99
C ASP A 214 12.91 27.43 20.55
N TYR A 215 12.53 26.43 19.75
CA TYR A 215 13.04 26.21 18.39
C TYR A 215 12.07 26.65 17.31
N LEU A 216 10.80 26.90 17.65
CA LEU A 216 9.74 27.29 16.71
C LEU A 216 9.94 28.68 16.09
N ALA A 217 10.64 29.58 16.78
CA ALA A 217 10.92 30.94 16.31
C ALA A 217 12.38 31.13 15.84
N HIS A 218 13.26 30.16 16.05
CA HIS A 218 14.67 30.29 15.73
C HIS A 218 14.92 30.05 14.22
N PRO A 219 15.55 31.00 13.48
CA PRO A 219 15.64 30.93 12.02
C PRO A 219 16.22 29.62 11.46
N ALA A 220 17.24 29.04 12.12
CA ALA A 220 17.89 27.82 11.66
C ALA A 220 17.10 26.54 11.93
N THR A 221 16.09 26.57 12.80
CA THR A 221 15.38 25.36 13.25
C THR A 221 13.87 25.45 13.11
N ALA A 222 13.32 26.65 12.89
CA ALA A 222 11.87 26.88 12.88
C ALA A 222 11.13 25.95 11.91
N SER A 223 11.60 25.82 10.68
CA SER A 223 10.94 24.95 9.69
C SER A 223 10.93 23.47 10.12
N ALA A 224 12.06 22.96 10.65
CA ALA A 224 12.16 21.60 11.13
C ALA A 224 11.28 21.37 12.40
N ALA A 225 11.27 22.33 13.31
CA ALA A 225 10.45 22.26 14.53
C ALA A 225 8.95 22.29 14.20
N TRP A 226 8.51 23.17 13.30
CA TRP A 226 7.12 23.19 12.83
C TRP A 226 6.73 21.93 12.04
N THR A 227 7.64 21.39 11.22
CA THR A 227 7.44 20.10 10.55
C THR A 227 7.21 18.97 11.56
N THR A 228 8.04 18.93 12.61
CA THR A 228 7.92 17.95 13.69
C THR A 228 6.61 18.09 14.44
N ALA A 229 6.23 19.32 14.83
CA ALA A 229 4.93 19.60 15.44
C ALA A 229 3.77 19.16 14.54
N GLY A 230 3.84 19.49 13.25
CA GLY A 230 2.84 19.09 12.25
C GLY A 230 2.66 17.58 12.16
N ARG A 231 3.76 16.81 12.12
CA ARG A 231 3.71 15.34 12.12
C ARG A 231 3.13 14.76 13.40
N MET A 232 3.45 15.34 14.54
CA MET A 232 2.91 14.91 15.83
C MET A 232 1.41 15.18 15.92
N ARG A 233 0.93 16.35 15.47
CA ARG A 233 -0.49 16.71 15.38
C ARG A 233 -1.24 15.79 14.43
N LEU A 234 -0.67 15.50 13.26
CA LEU A 234 -1.24 14.56 12.29
C LEU A 234 -1.41 13.16 12.91
N ALA A 235 -0.37 12.66 13.58
CA ALA A 235 -0.42 11.38 14.29
C ALA A 235 -1.49 11.36 15.42
N ALA A 236 -1.76 12.52 16.04
CA ALA A 236 -2.80 12.69 17.05
C ALA A 236 -4.22 12.90 16.47
N GLY A 237 -4.35 13.00 15.14
CA GLY A 237 -5.62 13.24 14.44
C GLY A 237 -6.05 14.71 14.37
N ASP A 238 -5.17 15.65 14.75
CA ASP A 238 -5.40 17.09 14.59
C ASP A 238 -4.92 17.56 13.21
N ASN A 239 -5.72 17.29 12.19
CA ASN A 239 -5.39 17.64 10.80
C ASN A 239 -5.31 19.15 10.59
N ALA A 240 -6.19 19.93 11.25
CA ALA A 240 -6.20 21.38 11.11
C ALA A 240 -4.95 22.01 11.74
N GLY A 241 -4.57 21.56 12.95
CA GLY A 241 -3.34 21.99 13.59
C GLY A 241 -2.08 21.53 12.84
N ALA A 242 -2.10 20.35 12.22
CA ALA A 242 -1.01 19.86 11.39
C ALA A 242 -0.80 20.75 10.16
N LEU A 243 -1.89 21.17 9.50
CA LEU A 243 -1.82 22.09 8.36
C LEU A 243 -1.32 23.49 8.78
N ASP A 244 -1.77 24.04 9.93
CA ASP A 244 -1.24 25.30 10.45
C ASP A 244 0.27 25.22 10.69
N ALA A 245 0.73 24.13 11.30
CA ALA A 245 2.15 23.90 11.52
C ALA A 245 2.92 23.79 10.21
N ALA A 246 2.38 23.09 9.19
CA ALA A 246 3.00 23.01 7.86
C ALA A 246 3.11 24.40 7.20
N LYS A 247 2.06 25.23 7.27
CA LYS A 247 2.06 26.61 6.76
C LYS A 247 3.16 27.47 7.43
N ARG A 248 3.29 27.38 8.76
CA ARG A 248 4.33 28.11 9.52
C ARG A 248 5.73 27.61 9.19
N GLY A 249 5.90 26.29 9.08
CA GLY A 249 7.16 25.69 8.69
C GLY A 249 7.62 26.12 7.31
N HIS A 250 6.70 26.14 6.33
CA HIS A 250 6.98 26.65 4.99
C HIS A 250 7.29 28.16 4.98
N ALA A 251 6.57 28.96 5.76
CA ALA A 251 6.84 30.39 5.89
C ALA A 251 8.23 30.67 6.52
N ALA A 252 8.71 29.79 7.40
CA ALA A 252 10.05 29.92 8.01
C ALA A 252 11.18 29.55 7.04
N ASP A 253 10.94 28.58 6.14
CA ASP A 253 11.87 28.21 5.07
C ASP A 253 11.08 27.67 3.87
N LEU A 254 10.99 28.47 2.80
CA LEU A 254 10.28 28.14 1.56
C LEU A 254 10.90 26.94 0.82
N ARG A 255 12.15 26.61 1.12
CA ARG A 255 12.87 25.50 0.47
C ARG A 255 12.81 24.20 1.25
N ALA A 256 12.34 24.22 2.48
CA ALA A 256 12.27 23.04 3.32
C ALA A 256 11.19 22.07 2.81
N GLU A 257 11.54 20.81 2.70
CA GLU A 257 10.68 19.73 2.20
C GLU A 257 9.64 19.28 3.22
N GLY A 258 10.03 19.31 4.49
CA GLY A 258 9.22 18.77 5.58
C GLY A 258 7.77 19.29 5.62
N PRO A 259 7.54 20.60 5.52
CA PRO A 259 6.21 21.18 5.47
C PRO A 259 5.36 20.68 4.28
N ALA A 260 5.98 20.56 3.09
CA ALA A 260 5.30 20.06 1.90
C ALA A 260 4.91 18.56 2.05
N ILE A 261 5.76 17.75 2.70
CA ILE A 261 5.46 16.35 3.00
C ILE A 261 4.27 16.24 3.97
N VAL A 262 4.22 17.07 5.03
CA VAL A 262 3.06 17.10 5.94
C VAL A 262 1.78 17.52 5.18
N ALA A 263 1.88 18.49 4.28
CA ALA A 263 0.75 18.93 3.46
C ALA A 263 0.29 17.84 2.49
N LEU A 264 1.21 17.07 1.87
CA LEU A 264 0.88 15.91 1.03
C LEU A 264 0.08 14.84 1.78
N GLU A 265 0.48 14.53 3.01
CA GLU A 265 -0.22 13.56 3.86
C GLU A 265 -1.63 14.03 4.27
N LEU A 266 -1.89 15.36 4.21
CA LEU A 266 -3.16 16.00 4.52
C LEU A 266 -4.06 16.23 3.30
N MET A 267 -3.60 15.93 2.08
CA MET A 267 -4.38 16.20 0.88
C MET A 267 -5.70 15.42 0.88
N ASP A 268 -6.79 16.16 0.94
CA ASP A 268 -8.18 15.68 0.90
C ASP A 268 -9.04 16.75 0.22
N PRO A 269 -10.06 16.42 -0.57
CA PRO A 269 -10.99 17.40 -1.16
C PRO A 269 -11.62 18.37 -0.15
N LYS A 270 -11.69 17.96 1.12
CA LYS A 270 -12.21 18.81 2.22
C LYS A 270 -11.16 19.76 2.80
N MET A 271 -9.89 19.64 2.35
CA MET A 271 -8.77 20.43 2.86
C MET A 271 -7.91 21.00 1.71
N PRO A 272 -8.49 21.82 0.81
CA PRO A 272 -7.81 22.31 -0.39
C PRO A 272 -6.57 23.15 -0.10
N GLU A 273 -6.45 23.74 1.09
CA GLU A 273 -5.27 24.51 1.46
C GLU A 273 -4.02 23.65 1.65
N ALA A 274 -4.17 22.34 1.92
CA ALA A 274 -3.05 21.42 1.96
C ALA A 274 -2.43 21.28 0.56
N GLU A 275 -3.26 21.06 -0.45
CA GLU A 275 -2.80 21.02 -1.85
C GLU A 275 -2.18 22.35 -2.30
N ALA A 276 -2.80 23.49 -1.94
CA ALA A 276 -2.25 24.80 -2.26
C ALA A 276 -0.84 25.02 -1.68
N LEU A 277 -0.57 24.47 -0.49
CA LEU A 277 0.77 24.52 0.12
C LEU A 277 1.78 23.67 -0.66
N VAL A 278 1.37 22.47 -1.10
CA VAL A 278 2.21 21.59 -1.95
C VAL A 278 2.55 22.29 -3.27
N GLN A 279 1.54 22.83 -3.94
CA GLN A 279 1.73 23.55 -5.20
C GLN A 279 2.68 24.75 -5.01
N LYS A 280 2.45 25.55 -3.96
CA LYS A 280 3.32 26.66 -3.63
C LYS A 280 4.78 26.23 -3.43
N TYR A 281 5.02 25.15 -2.67
CA TYR A 281 6.37 24.60 -2.51
C TYR A 281 6.98 24.16 -3.85
N LEU A 282 6.18 23.57 -4.75
CA LEU A 282 6.65 23.08 -6.04
C LEU A 282 6.94 24.22 -7.05
N ASP A 283 6.26 25.37 -6.92
CA ASP A 283 6.34 26.53 -7.83
C ASP A 283 7.33 27.60 -7.38
N ASP A 284 7.50 27.80 -6.06
CA ASP A 284 8.36 28.85 -5.46
C ASP A 284 9.88 28.60 -5.65
N ARG A 285 10.26 27.60 -6.43
CA ARG A 285 11.68 27.30 -6.64
C ARG A 285 12.26 28.05 -7.81
N ASP A 286 13.21 28.89 -7.47
CA ASP A 286 14.13 29.51 -8.42
C ASP A 286 14.73 28.44 -9.35
N SER A 287 14.90 28.74 -10.62
CA SER A 287 15.38 27.83 -11.68
C SER A 287 16.70 27.12 -11.37
N SER A 288 17.42 27.57 -10.34
CA SER A 288 18.70 27.00 -9.87
C SER A 288 18.55 25.87 -8.84
N SER A 289 17.39 25.69 -8.22
CA SER A 289 17.14 24.63 -7.20
C SER A 289 15.84 23.92 -7.49
N LYS A 290 15.88 22.86 -8.30
CA LYS A 290 14.73 22.05 -8.67
C LYS A 290 14.15 21.35 -7.45
N ALA A 291 12.82 21.32 -7.33
CA ALA A 291 12.13 20.55 -6.30
C ALA A 291 12.55 19.07 -6.39
N LEU A 292 12.67 18.40 -5.24
CA LEU A 292 13.00 16.99 -5.24
C LEU A 292 11.99 16.22 -6.08
N PRO A 293 12.45 15.37 -7.01
CA PRO A 293 11.56 14.59 -7.86
C PRO A 293 10.63 13.70 -7.03
N GLU A 294 11.08 13.26 -5.85
CA GLU A 294 10.32 12.44 -4.92
C GLU A 294 9.03 13.12 -4.43
N ILE A 295 9.10 14.42 -4.10
CA ILE A 295 7.92 15.18 -3.63
C ILE A 295 6.94 15.41 -4.78
N ARG A 296 7.44 15.76 -5.97
CA ARG A 296 6.60 15.95 -7.16
C ARG A 296 5.97 14.62 -7.59
N LEU A 297 6.71 13.51 -7.48
CA LEU A 297 6.20 12.17 -7.74
C LEU A 297 5.12 11.76 -6.71
N ALA A 298 5.35 12.05 -5.41
CA ALA A 298 4.35 11.80 -4.37
C ALA A 298 3.07 12.61 -4.63
N TYR A 299 3.18 13.87 -5.04
CA TYR A 299 2.04 14.68 -5.45
C TYR A 299 1.31 14.09 -6.66
N ALA A 300 2.04 13.66 -7.68
CA ALA A 300 1.45 12.99 -8.83
C ALA A 300 0.68 11.71 -8.44
N ARG A 301 1.23 10.90 -7.51
CA ARG A 301 0.54 9.72 -6.98
C ARG A 301 -0.76 10.07 -6.24
N THR A 302 -0.74 11.10 -5.40
CA THR A 302 -1.95 11.58 -4.72
C THR A 302 -3.01 12.05 -5.71
N LEU A 303 -2.60 12.71 -6.81
CA LEU A 303 -3.50 13.09 -7.90
C LEU A 303 -4.09 11.86 -8.62
N LEU A 304 -3.29 10.82 -8.83
CA LEU A 304 -3.77 9.54 -9.41
C LEU A 304 -4.80 8.86 -8.50
N ASP A 305 -4.57 8.82 -7.20
CA ASP A 305 -5.50 8.28 -6.22
C ASP A 305 -6.83 9.07 -6.19
N ALA A 306 -6.75 10.37 -6.44
CA ALA A 306 -7.90 11.26 -6.62
C ALA A 306 -8.52 11.20 -8.03
N GLN A 307 -8.04 10.34 -8.92
CA GLN A 307 -8.46 10.20 -10.34
C GLN A 307 -8.27 11.48 -11.17
N ARG A 308 -7.37 12.36 -10.79
CA ARG A 308 -7.02 13.60 -11.49
C ARG A 308 -5.88 13.34 -12.49
N TYR A 309 -6.15 12.48 -13.46
CA TYR A 309 -5.14 11.91 -14.37
C TYR A 309 -4.39 12.95 -15.19
N ALA A 310 -5.08 13.96 -15.75
CA ALA A 310 -4.43 15.00 -16.55
C ALA A 310 -3.40 15.82 -15.74
N GLU A 311 -3.71 16.13 -14.49
CA GLU A 311 -2.83 16.86 -13.61
C GLU A 311 -1.65 16.00 -13.14
N ALA A 312 -1.91 14.72 -12.85
CA ALA A 312 -0.85 13.75 -12.55
C ALA A 312 0.13 13.62 -13.72
N THR A 313 -0.38 13.50 -14.96
CA THR A 313 0.44 13.45 -16.18
C THR A 313 1.33 14.69 -16.30
N ALA A 314 0.80 15.88 -16.06
CA ALA A 314 1.57 17.12 -16.11
C ALA A 314 2.72 17.13 -15.09
N GLN A 315 2.49 16.67 -13.85
CA GLN A 315 3.53 16.56 -12.82
C GLN A 315 4.60 15.53 -13.20
N LEU A 316 4.20 14.37 -13.72
CA LEU A 316 5.12 13.31 -14.16
C LEU A 316 5.99 13.76 -15.34
N GLN A 317 5.44 14.52 -16.28
CA GLN A 317 6.20 15.11 -17.38
C GLN A 317 7.26 16.11 -16.88
N ILE A 318 6.97 16.87 -15.83
CA ILE A 318 7.95 17.74 -15.19
C ILE A 318 9.07 16.90 -14.55
N VAL A 319 8.72 15.84 -13.80
CA VAL A 319 9.69 14.93 -13.19
C VAL A 319 10.63 14.34 -14.25
N THR A 320 10.08 13.77 -15.32
CA THR A 320 10.87 13.09 -16.36
C THR A 320 11.70 14.06 -17.22
N ARG A 321 11.26 15.31 -17.38
CA ARG A 321 12.03 16.37 -18.03
C ARG A 321 13.19 16.86 -17.15
N ASP A 322 12.93 17.12 -15.86
CA ASP A 322 13.88 17.73 -14.95
C ASP A 322 14.90 16.75 -14.37
N LYS A 323 14.52 15.48 -14.28
CA LYS A 323 15.33 14.35 -13.83
C LYS A 323 15.12 13.13 -14.77
N PRO A 324 15.71 13.17 -15.97
CA PRO A 324 15.54 12.12 -16.97
C PRO A 324 16.19 10.79 -16.60
N ASP A 325 16.99 10.77 -15.55
CA ASP A 325 17.62 9.60 -14.93
C ASP A 325 16.86 9.03 -13.72
N TYR A 326 15.66 9.55 -13.42
CA TYR A 326 14.82 9.09 -12.32
C TYR A 326 13.79 8.03 -12.80
N PRO A 327 14.04 6.72 -12.54
CA PRO A 327 13.28 5.64 -13.19
C PRO A 327 11.79 5.65 -12.86
N GLU A 328 11.41 5.86 -11.58
CA GLU A 328 10.02 5.75 -11.14
C GLU A 328 9.09 6.73 -11.86
N GLY A 329 9.58 7.90 -12.23
CA GLY A 329 8.83 8.88 -13.01
C GLY A 329 8.40 8.32 -14.37
N TRP A 330 9.32 7.62 -15.06
CA TRP A 330 9.06 7.02 -16.37
C TRP A 330 8.11 5.84 -16.30
N LEU A 331 8.22 4.99 -15.26
CA LEU A 331 7.31 3.85 -15.08
C LEU A 331 5.86 4.30 -14.90
N ILE A 332 5.64 5.27 -13.99
CA ILE A 332 4.28 5.75 -13.71
C ILE A 332 3.72 6.52 -14.91
N LEU A 333 4.53 7.39 -15.53
CA LEU A 333 4.11 8.10 -16.73
C LEU A 333 3.74 7.15 -17.87
N GLY A 334 4.56 6.13 -18.13
CA GLY A 334 4.30 5.15 -19.19
C GLY A 334 3.05 4.32 -18.92
N SER A 335 2.82 3.93 -17.68
CA SER A 335 1.60 3.20 -17.28
C SER A 335 0.34 4.05 -17.47
N LEU A 336 0.39 5.33 -17.12
CA LEU A 336 -0.72 6.26 -17.29
C LEU A 336 -1.01 6.55 -18.77
N GLN A 337 0.03 6.78 -19.58
CA GLN A 337 -0.08 6.95 -21.03
C GLN A 337 -0.69 5.72 -21.70
N LEU A 338 -0.38 4.52 -21.21
CA LEU A 338 -1.00 3.28 -21.72
C LEU A 338 -2.49 3.22 -21.39
N GLN A 339 -2.88 3.62 -20.17
CA GLN A 339 -4.27 3.72 -19.75
C GLN A 339 -5.04 4.74 -20.60
N GLU A 340 -4.43 5.88 -20.92
CA GLU A 340 -4.98 6.92 -21.79
C GLU A 340 -4.91 6.56 -23.29
N ASN A 341 -4.51 5.33 -23.62
CA ASN A 341 -4.34 4.84 -24.99
C ASN A 341 -3.34 5.64 -25.85
N GLN A 342 -2.37 6.33 -25.21
CA GLN A 342 -1.29 7.06 -25.87
C GLN A 342 -0.11 6.12 -26.17
N LEU A 343 -0.35 5.10 -27.02
CA LEU A 343 0.51 3.91 -27.17
C LEU A 343 1.97 4.23 -27.52
N ALA A 344 2.23 5.23 -28.37
CA ALA A 344 3.61 5.59 -28.77
C ALA A 344 4.40 6.22 -27.61
N LEU A 345 3.75 7.10 -26.84
CA LEU A 345 4.35 7.75 -25.68
C LEU A 345 4.57 6.75 -24.55
N ALA A 346 3.59 5.89 -24.29
CA ALA A 346 3.68 4.83 -23.30
C ALA A 346 4.88 3.92 -23.56
N GLN A 347 5.06 3.48 -24.83
CA GLN A 347 6.19 2.65 -25.20
C GLN A 347 7.52 3.34 -24.92
N ALA A 348 7.70 4.57 -25.36
CA ALA A 348 8.94 5.33 -25.15
C ALA A 348 9.26 5.51 -23.66
N SER A 349 8.24 5.82 -22.84
CA SER A 349 8.40 5.98 -21.40
C SER A 349 8.79 4.67 -20.70
N LEU A 350 8.13 3.56 -21.02
CA LEU A 350 8.41 2.25 -20.42
C LEU A 350 9.77 1.69 -20.86
N GLU A 351 10.16 1.86 -22.12
CA GLU A 351 11.49 1.46 -22.62
C GLU A 351 12.59 2.31 -21.95
N ARG A 352 12.34 3.61 -21.73
CA ARG A 352 13.27 4.47 -20.98
C ARG A 352 13.42 4.00 -19.54
N TYR A 353 12.32 3.64 -18.87
CA TYR A 353 12.37 3.03 -17.54
C TYR A 353 13.24 1.78 -17.52
N ILE A 354 13.01 0.84 -18.44
CA ILE A 354 13.78 -0.41 -18.51
C ILE A 354 15.29 -0.13 -18.69
N ALA A 355 15.64 0.79 -19.60
CA ALA A 355 17.02 1.17 -19.83
C ALA A 355 17.72 1.74 -18.58
N LEU A 356 17.00 2.50 -17.75
CA LEU A 356 17.52 3.02 -16.48
C LEU A 356 17.60 1.93 -15.41
N ALA A 357 16.56 1.11 -15.30
CA ALA A 357 16.47 0.07 -14.29
C ALA A 357 17.54 -1.02 -14.47
N GLN A 358 17.92 -1.32 -15.71
CA GLN A 358 18.98 -2.29 -16.03
C GLN A 358 20.39 -1.78 -15.69
N GLN A 359 20.58 -0.48 -15.49
CA GLN A 359 21.86 0.10 -15.04
C GLN A 359 22.06 -0.03 -13.53
N THR A 360 21.03 -0.40 -12.78
CA THR A 360 21.10 -0.62 -11.34
C THR A 360 21.77 -1.98 -11.05
N PRO A 361 22.68 -2.08 -10.07
CA PRO A 361 23.34 -3.35 -9.75
C PRO A 361 22.33 -4.47 -9.47
N GLN A 362 22.57 -5.66 -10.04
CA GLN A 362 21.68 -6.83 -9.98
C GLN A 362 21.33 -7.34 -8.57
N ASN A 363 22.03 -6.87 -7.54
CA ASN A 363 21.77 -7.24 -6.14
C ASN A 363 20.55 -6.54 -5.53
N GLN A 364 19.93 -5.61 -6.24
CA GLN A 364 18.67 -4.98 -5.82
C GLN A 364 17.56 -5.46 -6.74
N ALA A 365 16.63 -6.25 -6.18
CA ALA A 365 15.41 -6.63 -6.90
C ALA A 365 14.69 -5.35 -7.35
N ASN A 366 14.48 -5.19 -8.67
CA ASN A 366 13.76 -4.07 -9.23
C ASN A 366 12.31 -4.52 -9.58
N PRO A 367 11.35 -4.36 -8.66
CA PRO A 367 9.99 -4.86 -8.84
C PRO A 367 9.25 -4.18 -9.99
N GLY A 368 9.72 -3.02 -10.47
CA GLY A 368 9.10 -2.30 -11.57
C GLY A 368 9.39 -2.89 -12.94
N LEU A 369 10.45 -3.71 -13.10
CA LEU A 369 10.79 -4.31 -14.40
C LEU A 369 9.69 -5.24 -14.90
N ALA A 370 9.20 -6.14 -14.05
CA ALA A 370 8.09 -7.01 -14.41
C ALA A 370 6.84 -6.22 -14.83
N GLN A 371 6.51 -5.17 -14.08
CA GLN A 371 5.40 -4.27 -14.42
C GLN A 371 5.60 -3.58 -15.78
N ALA A 372 6.82 -3.11 -16.08
CA ALA A 372 7.12 -2.49 -17.37
C ALA A 372 6.98 -3.48 -18.52
N TYR A 373 7.49 -4.71 -18.39
CA TYR A 373 7.35 -5.75 -19.39
C TYR A 373 5.89 -6.16 -19.62
N LEU A 374 5.10 -6.30 -18.55
CA LEU A 374 3.66 -6.55 -18.63
C LEU A 374 2.93 -5.42 -19.38
N SER A 375 3.26 -4.16 -19.07
CA SER A 375 2.66 -3.00 -19.73
C SER A 375 3.02 -2.92 -21.21
N LEU A 376 4.28 -3.22 -21.58
CA LEU A 376 4.71 -3.28 -22.98
C LEU A 376 4.08 -4.45 -23.73
N SER A 377 3.90 -5.60 -23.08
CA SER A 377 3.15 -6.72 -23.65
C SER A 377 1.70 -6.31 -23.93
N GLN A 378 1.02 -5.69 -22.97
CA GLN A 378 -0.35 -5.19 -23.17
C GLN A 378 -0.43 -4.16 -24.32
N LEU A 379 0.56 -3.28 -24.44
CA LEU A 379 0.65 -2.33 -25.54
C LEU A 379 0.79 -3.03 -26.88
N ALA A 380 1.65 -4.05 -26.98
CA ALA A 380 1.84 -4.84 -28.18
C ALA A 380 0.55 -5.61 -28.57
N GLU A 381 -0.17 -6.16 -27.60
CA GLU A 381 -1.47 -6.79 -27.81
C GLU A 381 -2.52 -5.82 -28.39
N LYS A 382 -2.61 -4.59 -27.84
CA LYS A 382 -3.50 -3.55 -28.40
C LYS A 382 -3.20 -3.25 -29.87
N ARG A 383 -1.94 -3.42 -30.29
CA ARG A 383 -1.51 -3.32 -31.69
C ARG A 383 -1.66 -4.63 -32.48
N LYS A 384 -2.12 -5.70 -31.84
CA LYS A 384 -2.19 -7.06 -32.38
C LYS A 384 -0.80 -7.63 -32.75
N ASP A 385 0.27 -7.10 -32.19
CA ASP A 385 1.64 -7.60 -32.32
C ASP A 385 1.94 -8.63 -31.22
N TYR A 386 1.40 -9.82 -31.40
CA TYR A 386 1.53 -10.90 -30.44
C TYR A 386 2.98 -11.40 -30.29
N ALA A 387 3.80 -11.26 -31.33
CA ALA A 387 5.22 -11.65 -31.26
C ALA A 387 6.00 -10.71 -30.33
N ALA A 388 5.80 -9.41 -30.46
CA ALA A 388 6.38 -8.44 -29.54
C ALA A 388 5.85 -8.63 -28.11
N ALA A 389 4.55 -8.90 -27.94
CA ALA A 389 3.95 -9.17 -26.63
C ALA A 389 4.62 -10.36 -25.92
N GLU A 390 4.80 -11.45 -26.63
CA GLU A 390 5.48 -12.66 -26.13
C GLU A 390 6.94 -12.39 -25.76
N SER A 391 7.66 -11.64 -26.61
CA SER A 391 9.05 -11.25 -26.35
C SER A 391 9.19 -10.45 -25.06
N TRP A 392 8.29 -9.51 -24.79
CA TRP A 392 8.32 -8.73 -23.54
C TRP A 392 8.07 -9.60 -22.32
N LEU A 393 7.10 -10.51 -22.36
CA LEU A 393 6.79 -11.44 -21.27
C LEU A 393 7.92 -12.43 -21.00
N GLY A 394 8.69 -12.79 -22.04
CA GLY A 394 9.86 -13.66 -21.92
C GLY A 394 10.98 -13.10 -21.04
N ASN A 395 11.00 -11.78 -20.79
CA ASN A 395 11.98 -11.16 -19.90
C ASN A 395 11.62 -11.27 -18.40
N ILE A 396 10.45 -11.85 -18.05
CA ILE A 396 10.01 -11.99 -16.67
C ILE A 396 10.45 -13.36 -16.16
N GLU A 397 11.55 -13.38 -15.41
CA GLU A 397 12.13 -14.60 -14.84
C GLU A 397 11.84 -14.75 -13.33
N ASN A 398 11.44 -13.65 -12.66
CA ASN A 398 11.17 -13.64 -11.24
C ASN A 398 9.95 -14.51 -10.90
N SER A 399 10.12 -15.43 -9.94
CA SER A 399 9.07 -16.38 -9.53
C SER A 399 7.79 -15.71 -9.02
N ALA A 400 7.88 -14.52 -8.41
CA ALA A 400 6.71 -13.79 -7.91
C ALA A 400 5.79 -13.28 -9.05
N ASP A 401 6.38 -12.86 -10.18
CA ASP A 401 5.66 -12.28 -11.31
C ASP A 401 5.42 -13.31 -12.44
N LEU A 402 6.08 -14.47 -12.35
CA LEU A 402 6.01 -15.52 -13.37
C LEU A 402 4.58 -16.01 -13.61
N ALA A 403 3.79 -16.18 -12.56
CA ALA A 403 2.41 -16.63 -12.69
C ALA A 403 1.56 -15.63 -13.48
N GLN A 404 1.74 -14.34 -13.26
CA GLN A 404 1.05 -13.29 -14.00
C GLN A 404 1.50 -13.25 -15.46
N ALA A 405 2.82 -13.36 -15.71
CA ALA A 405 3.36 -13.41 -17.08
C ALA A 405 2.84 -14.63 -17.85
N GLN A 406 2.84 -15.82 -17.25
CA GLN A 406 2.34 -17.03 -17.90
C GLN A 406 0.82 -16.97 -18.14
N THR A 407 0.06 -16.38 -17.22
CA THR A 407 -1.39 -16.16 -17.41
C THR A 407 -1.63 -15.24 -18.62
N ARG A 408 -0.82 -14.17 -18.75
CA ARG A 408 -0.94 -13.27 -19.91
C ARG A 408 -0.55 -13.95 -21.22
N ARG A 409 0.55 -14.73 -21.21
CA ARG A 409 0.94 -15.56 -22.38
C ARG A 409 -0.18 -16.52 -22.79
N ALA A 410 -0.83 -17.14 -21.81
CA ALA A 410 -1.96 -18.03 -22.04
C ALA A 410 -3.14 -17.29 -22.72
N SER A 411 -3.47 -16.07 -22.27
CA SER A 411 -4.51 -15.25 -22.89
C SER A 411 -4.13 -14.85 -24.33
N ILE A 412 -2.87 -14.49 -24.59
CA ILE A 412 -2.36 -14.22 -25.95
C ILE A 412 -2.52 -15.44 -26.87
N LEU A 413 -2.13 -16.63 -26.40
CA LEU A 413 -2.30 -17.88 -27.16
C LEU A 413 -3.77 -18.17 -27.44
N ALA A 414 -4.62 -18.00 -26.45
CA ALA A 414 -6.06 -18.22 -26.59
C ALA A 414 -6.68 -17.23 -27.60
N SER A 415 -6.24 -15.96 -27.62
CA SER A 415 -6.65 -14.95 -28.61
C SER A 415 -6.26 -15.33 -30.05
N GLN A 416 -5.21 -16.15 -30.19
CA GLN A 416 -4.77 -16.72 -31.49
C GLN A 416 -5.49 -18.03 -31.82
N GLY A 417 -6.49 -18.45 -31.05
CA GLY A 417 -7.20 -19.72 -31.20
C GLY A 417 -6.50 -20.94 -30.59
N LYS A 418 -5.40 -20.74 -29.85
CA LYS A 418 -4.59 -21.78 -29.24
C LYS A 418 -4.87 -21.95 -27.74
N LEU A 419 -6.17 -22.06 -27.39
CA LEU A 419 -6.63 -22.09 -26.01
C LEU A 419 -5.97 -23.22 -25.18
N GLU A 420 -5.86 -24.43 -25.73
CA GLU A 420 -5.27 -25.56 -25.00
C GLU A 420 -3.77 -25.40 -24.76
N GLU A 421 -3.03 -24.75 -25.68
CA GLU A 421 -1.62 -24.38 -25.45
C GLU A 421 -1.54 -23.38 -24.27
N GLY A 422 -2.42 -22.38 -24.25
CA GLY A 422 -2.50 -21.41 -23.15
C GLY A 422 -2.81 -22.09 -21.81
N ARG A 423 -3.80 -22.98 -21.76
CA ARG A 423 -4.11 -23.78 -20.56
C ARG A 423 -2.92 -24.60 -20.09
N SER A 424 -2.17 -25.20 -21.03
CA SER A 424 -0.98 -25.97 -20.72
C SER A 424 0.08 -25.14 -20.00
N LEU A 425 0.31 -23.88 -20.41
CA LEU A 425 1.23 -22.96 -19.72
C LEU A 425 0.82 -22.73 -18.26
N ILE A 426 -0.47 -22.45 -18.03
CA ILE A 426 -0.97 -22.24 -16.67
C ILE A 426 -0.81 -23.51 -15.82
N ARG A 427 -1.11 -24.69 -16.39
CA ARG A 427 -0.99 -25.98 -15.70
C ARG A 427 0.44 -26.35 -15.32
N GLN A 428 1.44 -25.77 -15.98
CA GLN A 428 2.87 -25.95 -15.65
C GLN A 428 3.34 -25.03 -14.52
N LEU A 429 2.53 -24.08 -14.06
CA LEU A 429 2.86 -23.24 -12.90
C LEU A 429 3.08 -24.11 -11.66
N PRO A 430 4.03 -23.74 -10.78
CA PRO A 430 4.31 -24.47 -9.56
C PRO A 430 3.11 -24.46 -8.60
N GLU A 431 2.98 -25.53 -7.79
CA GLU A 431 1.97 -25.69 -6.75
C GLU A 431 2.65 -26.10 -5.43
N ARG A 432 3.64 -25.31 -4.97
CA ARG A 432 4.41 -25.65 -3.77
C ARG A 432 3.68 -25.31 -2.49
N THR A 433 2.77 -24.33 -2.57
CA THR A 433 1.95 -23.87 -1.46
C THR A 433 0.47 -23.89 -1.84
N PRO A 434 -0.44 -23.91 -0.86
CA PRO A 434 -1.88 -23.79 -1.13
C PRO A 434 -2.24 -22.50 -1.89
N GLU A 435 -1.51 -21.41 -1.63
CA GLU A 435 -1.70 -20.11 -2.29
C GLU A 435 -1.29 -20.18 -3.77
N GLU A 436 -0.17 -20.83 -4.09
CA GLU A 436 0.26 -21.07 -5.49
C GLU A 436 -0.77 -21.95 -6.24
N ALA A 437 -1.26 -23.00 -5.61
CA ALA A 437 -2.28 -23.86 -6.18
C ALA A 437 -3.60 -23.08 -6.45
N ARG A 438 -3.98 -22.18 -5.52
CA ARG A 438 -5.16 -21.32 -5.70
C ARG A 438 -4.96 -20.31 -6.83
N LEU A 439 -3.80 -19.66 -6.93
CA LEU A 439 -3.47 -18.75 -8.01
C LEU A 439 -3.53 -19.44 -9.38
N LYS A 440 -2.97 -20.64 -9.50
CA LYS A 440 -3.01 -21.44 -10.71
C LYS A 440 -4.43 -21.82 -11.11
N LEU A 441 -5.25 -22.29 -10.15
CA LEU A 441 -6.66 -22.61 -10.38
C LEU A 441 -7.43 -21.37 -10.89
N ASN A 442 -7.27 -20.24 -10.21
CA ASN A 442 -7.94 -18.99 -10.59
C ASN A 442 -7.50 -18.49 -11.97
N ALA A 443 -6.21 -18.67 -12.33
CA ALA A 443 -5.70 -18.31 -13.65
C ALA A 443 -6.34 -19.19 -14.75
N GLU A 444 -6.46 -20.51 -14.56
CA GLU A 444 -7.10 -21.41 -15.55
C GLU A 444 -8.59 -21.12 -15.70
N VAL A 445 -9.31 -20.96 -14.58
CA VAL A 445 -10.73 -20.62 -14.60
C VAL A 445 -10.96 -19.24 -15.22
N GLY A 446 -10.10 -18.25 -14.89
CA GLY A 446 -10.14 -16.92 -15.49
C GLY A 446 -9.98 -16.94 -17.00
N LEU A 447 -8.96 -17.64 -17.51
CA LEU A 447 -8.74 -17.82 -18.95
C LEU A 447 -9.96 -18.44 -19.63
N LEU A 448 -10.51 -19.51 -19.07
CA LEU A 448 -11.67 -20.18 -19.66
C LEU A 448 -12.92 -19.29 -19.68
N ARG A 449 -13.11 -18.45 -18.65
CA ARG A 449 -14.20 -17.48 -18.59
C ARG A 449 -14.04 -16.37 -19.62
N GLU A 450 -12.84 -15.82 -19.75
CA GLU A 450 -12.50 -14.79 -20.75
C GLU A 450 -12.87 -15.24 -22.17
N PHE A 451 -12.58 -16.51 -22.49
CA PHE A 451 -12.91 -17.10 -23.80
C PHE A 451 -14.27 -17.84 -23.82
N LYS A 452 -15.17 -17.53 -22.90
CA LYS A 452 -16.55 -18.05 -22.80
C LYS A 452 -16.66 -19.59 -22.77
N GLN A 453 -15.60 -20.27 -22.32
CA GLN A 453 -15.57 -21.74 -22.16
C GLN A 453 -16.16 -22.14 -20.79
N TYR A 454 -17.37 -21.68 -20.51
CA TYR A 454 -18.00 -21.80 -19.17
C TYR A 454 -18.13 -23.25 -18.70
N ARG A 455 -18.39 -24.20 -19.59
CA ARG A 455 -18.48 -25.62 -19.22
C ARG A 455 -17.14 -26.15 -18.73
N GLN A 456 -16.06 -25.85 -19.44
CA GLN A 456 -14.73 -26.29 -19.05
C GLN A 456 -14.30 -25.62 -17.72
N ALA A 457 -14.61 -24.34 -17.54
CA ALA A 457 -14.37 -23.64 -16.27
C ALA A 457 -15.13 -24.28 -15.10
N TYR A 458 -16.40 -24.62 -15.31
CA TYR A 458 -17.21 -25.33 -14.32
C TYR A 458 -16.59 -26.69 -13.94
N ASP A 459 -16.15 -27.47 -14.92
CA ASP A 459 -15.55 -28.80 -14.70
C ASP A 459 -14.21 -28.70 -13.95
N VAL A 460 -13.40 -27.65 -14.22
CA VAL A 460 -12.15 -27.37 -13.47
C VAL A 460 -12.45 -27.06 -12.01
N LEU A 461 -13.45 -26.23 -11.71
CA LEU A 461 -13.87 -25.94 -10.33
C LEU A 461 -14.46 -27.18 -9.65
N ALA A 462 -15.23 -28.00 -10.36
CA ALA A 462 -15.77 -29.24 -9.83
C ALA A 462 -14.66 -30.20 -9.39
N GLN A 463 -13.59 -30.32 -10.17
CA GLN A 463 -12.41 -31.12 -9.81
C GLN A 463 -11.68 -30.57 -8.57
N ALA A 464 -11.56 -29.27 -8.45
CA ALA A 464 -10.95 -28.63 -7.27
C ALA A 464 -11.80 -28.88 -6.01
N LEU A 465 -13.11 -28.79 -6.12
CA LEU A 465 -14.06 -29.03 -5.02
C LEU A 465 -14.08 -30.50 -4.54
N VAL A 466 -13.61 -31.47 -5.33
CA VAL A 466 -13.40 -32.84 -4.83
C VAL A 466 -12.39 -32.86 -3.67
N LYS A 467 -11.36 -31.97 -3.74
CA LYS A 467 -10.33 -31.87 -2.68
C LYS A 467 -10.77 -30.98 -1.53
N THR A 468 -11.58 -29.98 -1.80
CA THR A 468 -12.03 -28.97 -0.83
C THR A 468 -13.54 -28.74 -0.95
N PRO A 469 -14.39 -29.72 -0.57
CA PRO A 469 -15.84 -29.73 -0.87
C PRO A 469 -16.62 -28.59 -0.20
N ASP A 470 -16.07 -28.00 0.86
CA ASP A 470 -16.69 -26.92 1.64
C ASP A 470 -16.02 -25.56 1.43
N ASP A 471 -15.19 -25.41 0.37
CA ASP A 471 -14.61 -24.11 -0.01
C ASP A 471 -15.70 -23.19 -0.58
N THR A 472 -16.13 -22.23 0.25
CA THR A 472 -17.25 -21.34 -0.06
C THR A 472 -17.00 -20.44 -1.28
N ASP A 473 -15.74 -20.07 -1.53
CA ASP A 473 -15.41 -19.21 -2.67
C ASP A 473 -15.47 -20.00 -3.97
N LEU A 474 -14.95 -21.24 -4.00
CA LEU A 474 -15.06 -22.11 -5.16
C LEU A 474 -16.51 -22.53 -5.46
N LEU A 475 -17.31 -22.82 -4.42
CA LEU A 475 -18.73 -23.11 -4.57
C LEU A 475 -19.48 -21.91 -5.16
N TYR A 476 -19.18 -20.69 -4.69
CA TYR A 476 -19.76 -19.47 -5.22
C TYR A 476 -19.37 -19.25 -6.70
N GLU A 477 -18.08 -19.34 -7.03
CA GLU A 477 -17.63 -19.20 -8.42
C GLU A 477 -18.26 -20.27 -9.34
N GLN A 478 -18.36 -21.51 -8.87
CA GLN A 478 -19.01 -22.59 -9.62
C GLN A 478 -20.50 -22.30 -9.83
N SER A 479 -21.19 -21.70 -8.84
CA SER A 479 -22.59 -21.33 -8.97
C SER A 479 -22.81 -20.26 -10.05
N MET A 480 -21.90 -19.28 -10.15
CA MET A 480 -21.96 -18.25 -11.20
C MET A 480 -21.72 -18.83 -12.60
N LEU A 481 -20.88 -19.88 -12.71
CA LEU A 481 -20.71 -20.59 -13.97
C LEU A 481 -21.94 -21.44 -14.32
N ALA A 482 -22.60 -22.05 -13.33
CA ALA A 482 -23.87 -22.77 -13.53
C ALA A 482 -24.97 -21.82 -14.05
N GLU A 483 -25.01 -20.56 -13.57
CA GLU A 483 -25.88 -19.51 -14.11
C GLU A 483 -25.59 -19.26 -15.59
N LYS A 484 -24.32 -19.01 -15.96
CA LYS A 484 -23.92 -18.76 -17.36
C LYS A 484 -24.22 -19.97 -18.29
N LEU A 485 -24.26 -21.16 -17.74
CA LEU A 485 -24.65 -22.40 -18.44
C LEU A 485 -26.17 -22.63 -18.48
N GLY A 486 -26.97 -21.80 -17.80
CA GLY A 486 -28.42 -21.95 -17.69
C GLY A 486 -28.86 -23.12 -16.78
N VAL A 487 -27.95 -23.71 -15.98
CA VAL A 487 -28.25 -24.80 -15.05
C VAL A 487 -28.64 -24.21 -13.70
N LEU A 488 -29.81 -23.57 -13.67
CA LEU A 488 -30.24 -22.72 -12.55
C LEU A 488 -30.54 -23.47 -11.26
N ASP A 489 -30.99 -24.73 -11.34
CA ASP A 489 -31.21 -25.59 -10.15
C ASP A 489 -29.88 -25.92 -9.45
N GLU A 490 -28.83 -26.13 -10.22
CA GLU A 490 -27.49 -26.38 -9.69
C GLU A 490 -26.88 -25.07 -9.08
N MET A 491 -27.07 -23.94 -9.76
CA MET A 491 -26.71 -22.62 -9.19
C MET A 491 -27.36 -22.44 -7.81
N GLU A 492 -28.68 -22.66 -7.71
CA GLU A 492 -29.41 -22.54 -6.45
C GLU A 492 -28.87 -23.48 -5.38
N ARG A 493 -28.62 -24.74 -5.74
CA ARG A 493 -28.07 -25.75 -4.81
C ARG A 493 -26.74 -25.33 -4.24
N LEU A 494 -25.83 -24.84 -5.09
CA LEU A 494 -24.48 -24.37 -4.71
C LEU A 494 -24.57 -23.13 -3.82
N LEU A 495 -25.37 -22.13 -4.18
CA LEU A 495 -25.53 -20.91 -3.39
C LEU A 495 -26.13 -21.19 -2.01
N ARG A 496 -27.13 -22.11 -1.91
CA ARG A 496 -27.67 -22.52 -0.62
C ARG A 496 -26.60 -23.22 0.23
N ARG A 497 -25.71 -23.99 -0.39
CA ARG A 497 -24.58 -24.61 0.31
C ARG A 497 -23.62 -23.56 0.84
N VAL A 498 -23.29 -22.54 0.05
CA VAL A 498 -22.46 -21.41 0.50
C VAL A 498 -23.09 -20.71 1.71
N ILE A 499 -24.39 -20.39 1.63
CA ILE A 499 -25.13 -19.75 2.73
C ILE A 499 -25.11 -20.60 4.00
N GLN A 500 -25.22 -21.93 3.85
CA GLN A 500 -25.18 -22.88 4.96
C GLN A 500 -23.82 -22.93 5.66
N LEU A 501 -22.73 -22.91 4.87
CA LEU A 501 -21.35 -22.97 5.36
C LEU A 501 -20.88 -21.64 5.92
N LYS A 502 -21.31 -20.53 5.30
CA LYS A 502 -20.91 -19.17 5.65
C LYS A 502 -22.13 -18.25 5.67
N PRO A 503 -22.85 -18.17 6.80
CA PRO A 503 -24.11 -17.43 6.90
C PRO A 503 -24.00 -15.91 6.74
N ASP A 504 -22.80 -15.35 6.72
CA ASP A 504 -22.52 -13.93 6.48
C ASP A 504 -22.04 -13.66 5.04
N TYR A 505 -22.07 -14.66 4.14
CA TYR A 505 -21.64 -14.49 2.76
C TYR A 505 -22.69 -13.75 1.91
N HIS A 506 -22.75 -12.43 2.03
CA HIS A 506 -23.77 -11.58 1.43
C HIS A 506 -23.92 -11.73 -0.08
N HIS A 507 -22.82 -12.01 -0.81
CA HIS A 507 -22.88 -12.23 -2.25
C HIS A 507 -23.72 -13.44 -2.64
N ALA A 508 -23.71 -14.53 -1.85
CA ALA A 508 -24.54 -15.69 -2.14
C ALA A 508 -26.03 -15.42 -1.94
N TYR A 509 -26.38 -14.67 -0.90
CA TYR A 509 -27.76 -14.21 -0.68
C TYR A 509 -28.21 -13.32 -1.83
N ASN A 510 -27.37 -12.36 -2.24
CA ASN A 510 -27.69 -11.45 -3.33
C ASN A 510 -27.87 -12.20 -4.66
N ALA A 511 -26.93 -13.07 -5.03
CA ALA A 511 -26.97 -13.82 -6.28
C ALA A 511 -28.22 -14.72 -6.36
N LEU A 512 -28.53 -15.44 -5.27
CA LEU A 512 -29.72 -16.29 -5.23
C LEU A 512 -30.99 -15.46 -5.30
N GLY A 513 -31.10 -14.41 -4.49
CA GLY A 513 -32.27 -13.53 -4.47
C GLY A 513 -32.50 -12.83 -5.80
N TYR A 514 -31.43 -12.30 -6.42
CA TYR A 514 -31.52 -11.66 -7.74
C TYR A 514 -31.97 -12.65 -8.82
N SER A 515 -31.40 -13.86 -8.88
CA SER A 515 -31.79 -14.90 -9.84
C SER A 515 -33.26 -15.29 -9.72
N LEU A 516 -33.80 -15.38 -8.49
CA LEU A 516 -35.21 -15.64 -8.27
C LEU A 516 -36.09 -14.45 -8.70
N ALA A 517 -35.67 -13.22 -8.40
CA ALA A 517 -36.38 -12.00 -8.77
C ALA A 517 -36.43 -11.81 -10.28
N ASP A 518 -35.30 -12.01 -10.97
CA ASP A 518 -35.20 -11.84 -12.42
C ASP A 518 -36.11 -12.83 -13.16
N ARG A 519 -36.14 -14.09 -12.72
CA ARG A 519 -37.05 -15.11 -13.24
C ARG A 519 -38.51 -14.92 -12.81
N ASN A 520 -38.81 -13.95 -11.98
CA ASN A 520 -40.14 -13.68 -11.44
C ASN A 520 -40.75 -14.87 -10.68
N ILE A 521 -39.93 -15.61 -9.93
CA ILE A 521 -40.37 -16.76 -9.13
C ILE A 521 -40.01 -16.56 -7.65
N ARG A 522 -40.85 -17.09 -6.77
CA ARG A 522 -40.61 -17.04 -5.31
C ARG A 522 -40.18 -15.63 -4.82
N LEU A 523 -40.83 -14.56 -5.33
CA LEU A 523 -40.49 -13.16 -5.06
C LEU A 523 -40.41 -12.82 -3.56
N PRO A 524 -41.28 -13.33 -2.67
CA PRO A 524 -41.14 -13.09 -1.23
C PRO A 524 -39.82 -13.64 -0.68
N GLU A 525 -39.40 -14.85 -1.09
CA GLU A 525 -38.11 -15.43 -0.70
C GLU A 525 -36.95 -14.63 -1.28
N ALA A 526 -37.03 -14.25 -2.54
CA ALA A 526 -36.03 -13.39 -3.19
C ALA A 526 -35.80 -12.09 -2.40
N ARG A 527 -36.88 -11.44 -1.97
CA ARG A 527 -36.84 -10.22 -1.17
C ARG A 527 -36.12 -10.44 0.17
N GLU A 528 -36.46 -11.52 0.89
CA GLU A 528 -35.81 -11.82 2.18
C GLU A 528 -34.31 -12.13 2.02
N LEU A 529 -33.93 -12.86 0.98
CA LEU A 529 -32.52 -13.13 0.67
C LEU A 529 -31.75 -11.82 0.38
N ILE A 530 -32.29 -10.96 -0.47
CA ILE A 530 -31.64 -9.68 -0.81
C ILE A 530 -31.59 -8.75 0.40
N ARG A 531 -32.65 -8.70 1.22
CA ARG A 531 -32.64 -7.93 2.48
C ARG A 531 -31.52 -8.41 3.41
N LYS A 532 -31.33 -9.73 3.49
CA LYS A 532 -30.24 -10.28 4.28
C LYS A 532 -28.87 -9.87 3.73
N ALA A 533 -28.71 -9.82 2.42
CA ALA A 533 -27.51 -9.28 1.80
C ALA A 533 -27.28 -7.79 2.13
N VAL A 534 -28.34 -6.97 2.13
CA VAL A 534 -28.28 -5.56 2.52
C VAL A 534 -27.90 -5.38 3.99
N GLU A 535 -28.37 -6.26 4.91
CA GLU A 535 -27.98 -6.21 6.33
C GLU A 535 -26.45 -6.36 6.50
N PHE A 536 -25.82 -7.27 5.75
CA PHE A 536 -24.38 -7.49 5.81
C PHE A 536 -23.56 -6.45 5.05
N ALA A 537 -24.10 -5.89 3.96
CA ALA A 537 -23.42 -4.92 3.10
C ALA A 537 -24.33 -3.72 2.75
N PRO A 538 -24.70 -2.88 3.72
CA PRO A 538 -25.71 -1.82 3.54
C PRO A 538 -25.25 -0.67 2.63
N ALA A 539 -23.95 -0.55 2.38
CA ALA A 539 -23.40 0.49 1.50
C ALA A 539 -23.22 0.03 0.05
N ASP A 540 -23.39 -1.27 -0.26
CA ASP A 540 -23.16 -1.80 -1.60
C ASP A 540 -24.28 -1.36 -2.57
N PRO A 541 -23.96 -0.62 -3.65
CA PRO A 541 -24.95 -0.13 -4.61
C PRO A 541 -25.53 -1.26 -5.48
N PHE A 542 -24.80 -2.34 -5.75
CA PHE A 542 -25.29 -3.47 -6.55
C PHE A 542 -26.27 -4.34 -5.77
N ILE A 543 -26.06 -4.50 -4.47
CA ILE A 543 -27.03 -5.18 -3.61
C ILE A 543 -28.30 -4.34 -3.47
N LYS A 544 -28.17 -3.00 -3.44
CA LYS A 544 -29.31 -2.10 -3.50
C LYS A 544 -30.05 -2.16 -4.84
N ASP A 545 -29.32 -2.29 -5.95
CA ASP A 545 -29.91 -2.52 -7.27
C ASP A 545 -30.80 -3.78 -7.26
N SER A 546 -30.26 -4.90 -6.75
CA SER A 546 -31.02 -6.15 -6.60
C SER A 546 -32.25 -5.97 -5.71
N LEU A 547 -32.17 -5.17 -4.63
CA LEU A 547 -33.31 -4.85 -3.79
C LEU A 547 -34.35 -4.02 -4.57
N GLY A 548 -33.93 -3.04 -5.30
CA GLY A 548 -34.79 -2.26 -6.20
C GLY A 548 -35.48 -3.14 -7.23
N TRP A 549 -34.74 -4.10 -7.82
CA TRP A 549 -35.27 -5.03 -8.80
C TRP A 549 -36.37 -5.94 -8.22
N VAL A 550 -36.14 -6.56 -7.07
CA VAL A 550 -37.17 -7.41 -6.46
C VAL A 550 -38.39 -6.61 -6.01
N GLU A 551 -38.25 -5.38 -5.51
CA GLU A 551 -39.39 -4.53 -5.20
C GLU A 551 -40.19 -4.17 -6.46
N PHE A 552 -39.50 -3.92 -7.58
CA PHE A 552 -40.15 -3.71 -8.88
C PHE A 552 -40.94 -4.93 -9.34
N ARG A 553 -40.33 -6.12 -9.26
CA ARG A 553 -40.99 -7.39 -9.63
C ARG A 553 -42.19 -7.72 -8.72
N LEU A 554 -42.18 -7.28 -7.47
CA LEU A 554 -43.33 -7.37 -6.54
C LEU A 554 -44.45 -6.33 -6.83
N GLY A 555 -44.21 -5.39 -7.75
CA GLY A 555 -45.15 -4.33 -8.10
C GLY A 555 -44.97 -3.03 -7.29
N ASN A 556 -44.02 -2.94 -6.38
CA ASN A 556 -43.73 -1.79 -5.52
C ASN A 556 -42.91 -0.72 -6.28
N LYS A 557 -43.46 -0.24 -7.43
CA LYS A 557 -42.72 0.59 -8.39
C LYS A 557 -42.14 1.88 -7.80
N LEU A 558 -42.87 2.55 -6.91
CA LEU A 558 -42.39 3.80 -6.29
C LEU A 558 -41.22 3.56 -5.33
N GLU A 559 -41.30 2.50 -4.55
CA GLU A 559 -40.19 2.11 -3.65
C GLU A 559 -38.97 1.66 -4.45
N ALA A 560 -39.17 0.87 -5.51
CA ALA A 560 -38.12 0.48 -6.43
C ALA A 560 -37.41 1.74 -7.01
N ALA A 561 -38.16 2.73 -7.50
CA ALA A 561 -37.56 3.96 -8.03
C ALA A 561 -36.73 4.70 -6.99
N ARG A 562 -37.19 4.76 -5.73
CA ARG A 562 -36.45 5.39 -4.63
C ARG A 562 -35.13 4.68 -4.34
N ILE A 563 -35.16 3.35 -4.31
CA ILE A 563 -33.97 2.53 -4.08
C ILE A 563 -32.98 2.69 -5.22
N PHE A 564 -33.41 2.61 -6.47
CA PHE A 564 -32.56 2.78 -7.65
C PHE A 564 -31.95 4.17 -7.72
N GLU A 565 -32.73 5.22 -7.41
CA GLU A 565 -32.21 6.59 -7.37
C GLU A 565 -31.05 6.72 -6.37
N ALA A 566 -31.20 6.12 -5.19
CA ALA A 566 -30.16 6.13 -4.17
C ALA A 566 -28.92 5.31 -4.59
N ALA A 567 -29.10 4.14 -5.22
CA ALA A 567 -28.03 3.30 -5.71
C ALA A 567 -27.26 3.99 -6.84
N TYR A 568 -27.98 4.55 -7.82
CA TYR A 568 -27.38 5.23 -8.96
C TYR A 568 -26.62 6.51 -8.55
N LYS A 569 -27.16 7.31 -7.61
CA LYS A 569 -26.46 8.47 -7.04
C LYS A 569 -25.19 8.09 -6.29
N ALA A 570 -25.20 6.96 -5.59
CA ALA A 570 -24.03 6.46 -4.87
C ALA A 570 -22.93 5.97 -5.83
N ARG A 571 -23.35 5.34 -6.92
CA ARG A 571 -22.47 4.84 -7.97
C ARG A 571 -23.21 4.79 -9.31
N PRO A 572 -22.98 5.74 -10.21
CA PRO A 572 -23.46 5.63 -11.58
C PRO A 572 -22.84 4.40 -12.27
N ASP A 573 -23.72 3.50 -12.76
CA ASP A 573 -23.34 2.24 -13.42
C ASP A 573 -24.34 1.92 -14.52
N ALA A 574 -23.90 1.25 -15.60
CA ALA A 574 -24.73 0.96 -16.76
C ALA A 574 -25.84 -0.08 -16.48
N GLU A 575 -25.59 -1.06 -15.62
CA GLU A 575 -26.57 -2.06 -15.22
C GLU A 575 -27.63 -1.45 -14.30
N ILE A 576 -27.21 -0.67 -13.30
CA ILE A 576 -28.14 0.10 -12.44
C ILE A 576 -28.98 1.06 -13.30
N ALA A 577 -28.37 1.70 -14.32
CA ALA A 577 -29.09 2.56 -15.24
C ALA A 577 -30.14 1.80 -16.06
N ALA A 578 -29.85 0.56 -16.48
CA ALA A 578 -30.78 -0.30 -17.20
C ALA A 578 -32.05 -0.54 -16.37
N HIS A 579 -31.89 -1.02 -15.14
CA HIS A 579 -32.98 -1.34 -14.23
C HIS A 579 -33.74 -0.07 -13.79
N TYR A 580 -33.03 0.99 -13.40
CA TYR A 580 -33.63 2.25 -12.98
C TYR A 580 -34.47 2.89 -14.09
N GLY A 581 -33.93 2.91 -15.31
CA GLY A 581 -34.66 3.42 -16.46
C GLY A 581 -35.92 2.61 -16.76
N GLU A 582 -35.90 1.28 -16.62
CA GLU A 582 -37.08 0.42 -16.78
C GLU A 582 -38.18 0.73 -15.75
N VAL A 583 -37.78 0.93 -14.49
CA VAL A 583 -38.71 1.31 -13.43
C VAL A 583 -39.35 2.69 -13.72
N LEU A 584 -38.53 3.70 -14.09
CA LEU A 584 -39.00 5.01 -14.47
C LEU A 584 -39.95 4.94 -15.66
N TRP A 585 -39.62 4.15 -16.67
CA TRP A 585 -40.49 3.92 -17.83
C TRP A 585 -41.85 3.34 -17.42
N SER A 586 -41.84 2.37 -16.50
CA SER A 586 -43.07 1.77 -15.97
C SER A 586 -43.94 2.70 -15.12
N LEU A 587 -43.35 3.82 -14.66
CA LEU A 587 -44.02 4.92 -13.95
C LEU A 587 -44.41 6.06 -14.88
N ASP A 588 -44.34 5.89 -16.19
CA ASP A 588 -44.60 6.87 -17.26
C ASP A 588 -43.64 8.08 -17.23
N GLN A 589 -42.49 7.99 -16.56
CA GLN A 589 -41.43 9.02 -16.51
C GLN A 589 -40.45 8.83 -17.66
N ARG A 590 -40.95 8.83 -18.89
CA ARG A 590 -40.19 8.39 -20.08
C ARG A 590 -38.96 9.24 -20.37
N ASP A 591 -39.05 10.56 -20.22
CA ASP A 591 -37.91 11.45 -20.47
C ASP A 591 -36.75 11.19 -19.50
N ARG A 592 -37.09 10.95 -18.23
CA ARG A 592 -36.10 10.58 -17.21
C ARG A 592 -35.49 9.21 -17.50
N ALA A 593 -36.28 8.23 -17.88
CA ALA A 593 -35.79 6.88 -18.26
C ALA A 593 -34.77 6.97 -19.39
N VAL A 594 -35.12 7.73 -20.46
CA VAL A 594 -34.22 7.91 -21.60
C VAL A 594 -32.94 8.64 -21.21
N ALA A 595 -33.00 9.63 -20.33
CA ALA A 595 -31.82 10.34 -19.82
C ALA A 595 -30.88 9.37 -19.07
N ILE A 596 -31.41 8.59 -18.13
CA ILE A 596 -30.62 7.59 -17.37
C ILE A 596 -30.01 6.53 -18.30
N TRP A 597 -30.73 6.01 -19.27
CA TRP A 597 -30.20 5.06 -20.22
C TRP A 597 -29.08 5.65 -21.12
N LYS A 598 -29.19 6.93 -21.51
CA LYS A 598 -28.11 7.65 -22.23
C LYS A 598 -26.85 7.78 -21.36
N GLU A 599 -27.02 8.17 -20.10
CA GLU A 599 -25.90 8.23 -19.17
C GLU A 599 -25.24 6.84 -18.99
N GLY A 600 -26.05 5.80 -18.79
CA GLY A 600 -25.57 4.42 -18.69
C GLY A 600 -24.76 3.98 -19.93
N LYS A 601 -25.21 4.37 -21.12
CA LYS A 601 -24.52 4.08 -22.36
C LYS A 601 -23.19 4.83 -22.52
N LEU A 602 -23.08 6.04 -21.94
CA LEU A 602 -21.81 6.77 -21.88
C LEU A 602 -20.82 6.11 -20.91
N ILE A 603 -21.34 5.51 -19.82
CA ILE A 603 -20.52 4.81 -18.83
C ILE A 603 -19.96 3.49 -19.40
N ASN A 604 -20.83 2.66 -19.97
CA ASN A 604 -20.46 1.40 -20.61
C ASN A 604 -21.37 1.13 -21.82
N PRO A 605 -20.90 1.44 -23.04
CA PRO A 605 -21.71 1.30 -24.26
C PRO A 605 -22.03 -0.17 -24.62
N ASP A 606 -21.28 -1.14 -24.07
CA ASP A 606 -21.37 -2.56 -24.41
C ASP A 606 -22.03 -3.38 -23.28
N ASN A 607 -22.61 -2.73 -22.27
CA ASN A 607 -23.30 -3.44 -21.18
C ASN A 607 -24.51 -4.23 -21.72
N GLU A 608 -24.46 -5.55 -21.57
CA GLU A 608 -25.47 -6.49 -22.11
C GLU A 608 -26.88 -6.17 -21.59
N THR A 609 -27.03 -5.99 -20.25
CA THR A 609 -28.32 -5.69 -19.62
C THR A 609 -28.94 -4.40 -20.15
N LEU A 610 -28.12 -3.35 -20.31
CA LEU A 610 -28.57 -2.09 -20.86
C LEU A 610 -28.97 -2.22 -22.34
N LEU A 611 -28.17 -2.89 -23.15
CA LEU A 611 -28.44 -3.10 -24.56
C LEU A 611 -29.71 -3.93 -24.79
N GLU A 612 -29.92 -5.00 -24.01
CA GLU A 612 -31.15 -5.80 -24.05
C GLU A 612 -32.38 -4.98 -23.64
N THR A 613 -32.26 -4.18 -22.58
CA THR A 613 -33.32 -3.28 -22.11
C THR A 613 -33.69 -2.28 -23.20
N LEU A 614 -32.71 -1.59 -23.79
CA LEU A 614 -32.94 -0.63 -24.89
C LEU A 614 -33.61 -1.28 -26.10
N LYS A 615 -33.16 -2.50 -26.46
CA LYS A 615 -33.77 -3.28 -27.55
C LYS A 615 -35.23 -3.64 -27.26
N ARG A 616 -35.52 -4.10 -26.03
CA ARG A 616 -36.87 -4.47 -25.59
C ARG A 616 -37.84 -3.29 -25.64
N PHE A 617 -37.38 -2.10 -25.22
CA PHE A 617 -38.17 -0.88 -25.27
C PHE A 617 -38.13 -0.15 -26.62
N LYS A 618 -37.35 -0.65 -27.62
CA LYS A 618 -37.15 -0.06 -28.95
C LYS A 618 -36.63 1.39 -28.89
N ILE A 619 -35.80 1.68 -27.92
CA ILE A 619 -35.18 2.98 -27.74
C ILE A 619 -33.84 3.01 -28.46
N LYS A 620 -33.64 4.07 -29.28
CA LYS A 620 -32.32 4.43 -29.82
C LYS A 620 -31.84 5.65 -29.03
N PRO A 621 -30.97 5.47 -28.03
CA PRO A 621 -30.51 6.57 -27.20
C PRO A 621 -29.51 7.47 -27.92
#